data_968a05c7079c1b473565b868455def6d
#
_entry.id   968a05c7079c1b473565b868455def6d
#
_cell.length_a   1.000
_cell.length_b   1.000
_cell.length_c   1.000
_cell.angle_alpha   90.00
_cell.angle_beta   90.00
_cell.angle_gamma   90.00
#
_symmetry.space_group_name_H-M   'P 1'
#
loop_
_entity.id
_entity.type
_entity.pdbx_description
1 polymer ?
#
loop_
_entity_poly.entity_id
_entity_poly.type
_entity_poly.pdbx_seq_one_letter_code
_entity_poly.pdbx_strand_id
1 'polypeptide(L)' 'MLFELRQYRIKDGLRDEWVKLMEEKIIPFQVLKGVVVVGSFIASEEEDLYVWIRRFDSEAERKR' A
#
# COMPACT_ATOMS: atom_id res chain seq x y z
N MET A 1 -1.92 7.74 -17.25
CA MET A 1 -2.22 7.37 -15.85
C MET A 1 -1.62 6.00 -15.56
N LEU A 2 -0.93 5.88 -14.45
CA LEU A 2 -0.23 4.67 -14.07
C LEU A 2 -0.72 4.16 -12.74
N PHE A 3 -1.07 2.89 -12.66
CA PHE A 3 -1.41 2.23 -11.41
C PHE A 3 -0.28 1.30 -11.01
N GLU A 4 0.10 1.35 -9.74
CA GLU A 4 1.13 0.47 -9.22
C GLU A 4 0.50 -0.41 -8.13
N LEU A 5 0.51 -1.71 -8.36
CA LEU A 5 0.04 -2.68 -7.38
C LEU A 5 1.25 -3.26 -6.66
N ARG A 6 1.24 -3.21 -5.35
CA ARG A 6 2.32 -3.78 -4.54
C ARG A 6 1.78 -4.85 -3.63
N GLN A 7 2.45 -6.00 -3.61
CA GLN A 7 2.09 -7.13 -2.77
C GLN A 7 3.22 -7.41 -1.79
N TYR A 8 2.84 -7.67 -0.54
CA TYR A 8 3.80 -8.03 0.49
C TYR A 8 3.37 -9.28 1.21
N ARG A 9 4.33 -10.16 1.46
CA ARG A 9 4.13 -11.31 2.33
C ARG A 9 4.66 -10.94 3.70
N ILE A 10 3.79 -10.92 4.69
CA ILE A 10 4.11 -10.50 6.04
C ILE A 10 4.30 -11.75 6.90
N LYS A 11 5.29 -11.74 7.78
CA LYS A 11 5.55 -12.88 8.65
C LYS A 11 4.31 -13.23 9.48
N ASP A 12 4.17 -14.49 9.80
CA ASP A 12 3.03 -15.01 10.55
C ASP A 12 2.77 -14.18 11.81
N GLY A 13 1.49 -13.80 11.95
CA GLY A 13 1.06 -13.09 13.14
C GLY A 13 1.35 -11.60 13.14
N LEU A 14 2.02 -11.07 12.12
CA LEU A 14 2.39 -9.65 12.09
C LEU A 14 1.57 -8.81 11.11
N ARG A 15 0.62 -9.43 10.39
CA ARG A 15 -0.15 -8.70 9.38
C ARG A 15 -0.99 -7.58 9.99
N ASP A 16 -1.61 -7.83 11.14
CA ASP A 16 -2.43 -6.80 11.78
C ASP A 16 -1.60 -5.58 12.17
N GLU A 17 -0.40 -5.81 12.68
CA GLU A 17 0.52 -4.72 13.02
C GLU A 17 0.97 -3.98 11.77
N TRP A 18 1.20 -4.71 10.68
CA TRP A 18 1.57 -4.12 9.41
C TRP A 18 0.46 -3.23 8.85
N VAL A 19 -0.79 -3.72 8.89
CA VAL A 19 -1.95 -2.96 8.43
C VAL A 19 -2.07 -1.67 9.24
N LYS A 20 -1.89 -1.76 10.54
CA LYS A 20 -1.95 -0.58 11.41
C LYS A 20 -0.87 0.43 11.04
N LEU A 21 0.35 -0.04 10.80
CA LEU A 21 1.45 0.84 10.38
C LEU A 21 1.13 1.51 9.06
N MET A 22 0.61 0.76 8.09
CA MET A 22 0.24 1.30 6.78
C MET A 22 -0.82 2.38 6.92
N GLU A 23 -1.89 2.10 7.66
CA GLU A 23 -3.01 3.02 7.77
C GLU A 23 -2.70 4.25 8.60
N GLU A 24 -1.89 4.12 9.63
CA GLU A 24 -1.61 5.22 10.55
C GLU A 24 -0.40 6.05 10.15
N LYS A 25 0.58 5.47 9.46
CA LYS A 25 1.84 6.14 9.17
C LYS A 25 2.17 6.23 7.70
N ILE A 26 2.22 5.09 7.02
CA ILE A 26 2.76 5.04 5.67
C ILE A 26 1.83 5.69 4.66
N ILE A 27 0.56 5.29 4.64
CA ILE A 27 -0.41 5.84 3.70
C ILE A 27 -0.63 7.34 3.92
N PRO A 28 -0.85 7.82 5.16
CA PRO A 28 -0.98 9.26 5.38
C PRO A 28 0.25 10.05 4.92
N PHE A 29 1.45 9.51 5.14
CA PHE A 29 2.67 10.15 4.68
C PHE A 29 2.71 10.24 3.16
N GLN A 30 2.34 9.17 2.47
CA GLN A 30 2.28 9.14 1.01
C GLN A 30 1.27 10.16 0.47
N VAL A 31 0.10 10.22 1.08
CA VAL A 31 -0.94 11.17 0.68
C VAL A 31 -0.47 12.61 0.85
N LEU A 32 0.24 12.90 1.94
CA LEU A 32 0.83 14.22 2.15
C LEU A 32 1.81 14.59 1.05
N LYS A 33 2.49 13.61 0.48
CA LYS A 33 3.44 13.83 -0.60
C LYS A 33 2.77 13.91 -1.98
N GLY A 34 1.44 13.83 -2.03
CA GLY A 34 0.71 13.95 -3.27
C GLY A 34 0.45 12.62 -3.99
N VAL A 35 0.74 11.51 -3.35
CA VAL A 35 0.47 10.19 -3.93
C VAL A 35 -0.99 9.82 -3.69
N VAL A 36 -1.65 9.33 -4.72
CA VAL A 36 -3.03 8.86 -4.59
C VAL A 36 -2.99 7.36 -4.25
N VAL A 37 -3.54 7.01 -3.11
CA VAL A 37 -3.66 5.60 -2.70
C VAL A 37 -5.08 5.16 -3.04
N VAL A 38 -5.20 4.24 -3.99
CA VAL A 38 -6.49 3.77 -4.47
C VAL A 38 -7.14 2.83 -3.46
N GLY A 39 -6.34 1.99 -2.83
CA GLY A 39 -6.87 1.05 -1.84
C GLY A 39 -5.78 0.30 -1.12
N SER A 40 -6.17 -0.35 -0.04
CA SER A 40 -5.32 -1.11 0.85
C SER A 40 -6.13 -2.33 1.26
N PHE A 41 -5.60 -3.53 1.04
CA PHE A 41 -6.38 -4.76 1.14
C PHE A 41 -5.61 -5.86 1.84
N ILE A 42 -6.36 -6.71 2.53
CA ILE A 42 -5.84 -7.97 3.05
C ILE A 42 -6.57 -9.11 2.34
N ALA A 43 -5.87 -10.20 2.08
CA ALA A 43 -6.49 -11.35 1.45
C ALA A 43 -7.22 -12.18 2.51
N SER A 44 -8.45 -12.59 2.21
CA SER A 44 -9.25 -13.34 3.16
C SER A 44 -8.79 -14.79 3.31
N GLU A 45 -8.13 -15.33 2.29
CA GLU A 45 -7.71 -16.74 2.28
C GLU A 45 -6.22 -16.95 2.48
N GLU A 46 -5.44 -15.88 2.47
CA GLU A 46 -3.99 -15.94 2.69
C GLU A 46 -3.63 -14.98 3.81
N GLU A 47 -3.33 -15.53 4.96
CA GLU A 47 -3.15 -14.74 6.19
C GLU A 47 -1.95 -13.79 6.16
N ASP A 48 -1.00 -14.03 5.30
CA ASP A 48 0.23 -13.24 5.21
C ASP A 48 0.22 -12.21 4.10
N LEU A 49 -0.81 -12.19 3.26
CA LEU A 49 -0.81 -11.33 2.07
C LEU A 49 -1.44 -9.98 2.34
N TYR A 50 -0.70 -8.94 2.00
CA TYR A 50 -1.15 -7.56 2.02
C TYR A 50 -0.92 -6.94 0.65
N VAL A 51 -1.91 -6.19 0.15
CA VAL A 51 -1.85 -5.55 -1.18
C VAL A 51 -2.28 -4.10 -1.05
N TRP A 52 -1.57 -3.19 -1.71
CA TRP A 52 -2.06 -1.83 -1.86
C TRP A 52 -1.80 -1.34 -3.27
N ILE A 53 -2.60 -0.37 -3.70
CA ILE A 53 -2.56 0.15 -5.06
C ILE A 53 -2.40 1.66 -5.00
N ARG A 54 -1.40 2.18 -5.70
CA ARG A 54 -1.15 3.61 -5.82
C ARG A 54 -1.41 4.05 -7.26
N ARG A 55 -1.79 5.29 -7.44
CA ARG A 55 -2.00 5.87 -8.75
C ARG A 55 -1.09 7.07 -8.96
N PHE A 56 -0.50 7.15 -10.13
CA PHE A 56 0.35 8.26 -10.54
C PHE A 56 -0.08 8.76 -11.90
N ASP A 57 0.12 10.05 -12.16
CA ASP A 57 -0.23 10.62 -13.46
C ASP A 57 0.70 10.13 -14.55
N SER A 58 1.96 9.85 -14.19
CA SER A 58 2.97 9.38 -15.15
C SER A 58 4.06 8.61 -14.43
N GLU A 59 4.90 7.95 -15.21
CA GLU A 59 6.08 7.27 -14.69
C GLU A 59 7.03 8.25 -13.97
N ALA A 60 7.14 9.47 -14.48
CA ALA A 60 7.97 10.48 -13.86
C ALA A 60 7.45 10.84 -12.46
N GLU A 61 6.15 10.93 -12.30
CA GLU A 61 5.54 11.18 -10.99
C GLU A 61 5.84 10.06 -10.01
N ARG A 62 5.79 8.81 -10.48
CA ARG A 62 6.08 7.66 -9.64
C ARG A 62 7.50 7.66 -9.11
N LYS A 63 8.44 8.15 -9.90
CA LYS A 63 9.86 8.16 -9.53
C LYS A 63 10.30 9.33 -8.64
N ARG A 64 9.41 10.26 -8.40
CA ARG A 64 9.72 11.44 -7.57
C ARG A 64 9.76 11.17 -6.06
#